data_43ff66d498706c010ff57a94ddb1a5af
#
_entry.id   43ff66d498706c010ff57a94ddb1a5af
#
_cell.length_a   1.000
_cell.length_b   1.000
_cell.length_c   1.000
_cell.angle_alpha   90.00
_cell.angle_beta   90.00
_cell.angle_gamma   90.00
#
_symmetry.space_group_name_H-M   'P 1'
#
loop_
_entity.id
_entity.type
_entity.pdbx_description
1 polymer ?
#
loop_
_entity_poly.entity_id
_entity_poly.type
_entity_poly.pdbx_seq_one_letter_code
_entity_poly.pdbx_strand_id
1 'polypeptide(L)'
;SYTAIDSLTFIFDAGLSLQNTNFKENKVSTNAKNSSLDYIAMQFRLNKRMGMAMGFLPYSNVGYNMNQVNSINKDEYGNVIESYHNYQGSGGLQQVFAGLGLKVFNNLSIGANFSYLYGDITHTATTTFNNTNAFSSVRTHQISISSYKLDLGVQYTQKFGQKHVVNLGAAY
;
A
#
# COMPACT_ATOMS: atom_id res chain seq x y z
N SER A 1 -2.54 -20.41 -8.21
CA SER A 1 -2.88 -21.46 -9.20
C SER A 1 -2.38 -21.13 -10.60
N TYR A 2 -2.36 -19.86 -11.01
CA TYR A 2 -1.85 -19.43 -12.33
C TYR A 2 -0.38 -19.81 -12.53
N THR A 3 0.45 -19.74 -11.50
CA THR A 3 1.88 -20.10 -11.55
C THR A 3 2.15 -21.53 -12.00
N ALA A 4 1.19 -22.45 -11.79
CA ALA A 4 1.32 -23.84 -12.22
C ALA A 4 1.00 -24.07 -13.71
N ILE A 5 0.38 -23.07 -14.36
CA ILE A 5 -0.05 -23.16 -15.76
C ILE A 5 0.96 -22.54 -16.70
N ASP A 6 1.74 -21.58 -16.23
CA ASP A 6 2.72 -20.87 -17.04
C ASP A 6 3.80 -21.82 -17.56
N SER A 7 4.15 -21.64 -18.83
CA SER A 7 5.21 -22.41 -19.51
C SER A 7 6.61 -21.85 -19.24
N LEU A 8 6.71 -20.59 -18.78
CA LEU A 8 7.98 -19.92 -18.50
C LEU A 8 8.60 -20.47 -17.21
N THR A 9 9.91 -20.64 -17.22
CA THR A 9 10.67 -21.17 -16.08
C THR A 9 10.92 -20.12 -15.01
N PHE A 10 11.03 -18.85 -15.41
CA PHE A 10 11.29 -17.72 -14.52
C PHE A 10 10.68 -16.45 -15.08
N ILE A 11 9.98 -15.69 -14.24
CA ILE A 11 9.49 -14.34 -14.54
C ILE A 11 9.92 -13.44 -13.37
N PHE A 12 10.50 -12.32 -13.69
CA PHE A 12 10.76 -11.23 -12.77
C PHE A 12 9.99 -10.01 -13.23
N ASP A 13 9.29 -9.36 -12.30
CA ASP A 13 8.52 -8.17 -12.58
C ASP A 13 8.71 -7.15 -11.44
N ALA A 14 8.93 -5.89 -11.80
CA ALA A 14 9.12 -4.81 -10.85
C ALA A 14 8.45 -3.54 -11.37
N GLY A 15 7.67 -2.90 -10.51
CA GLY A 15 7.00 -1.64 -10.80
C GLY A 15 7.64 -0.49 -10.02
N LEU A 16 7.89 0.60 -10.73
CA LEU A 16 8.33 1.87 -10.16
C LEU A 16 7.38 2.97 -10.62
N SER A 17 6.93 3.81 -9.70
CA SER A 17 6.15 4.99 -10.05
C SER A 17 6.88 6.28 -9.71
N LEU A 18 6.76 7.23 -10.62
CA LEU A 18 7.25 8.60 -10.46
C LEU A 18 6.06 9.54 -10.56
N GLN A 19 5.75 10.22 -9.49
CA GLN A 19 4.67 11.17 -9.43
C GLN A 19 5.24 12.60 -9.34
N ASN A 20 4.77 13.47 -10.23
CA ASN A 20 5.04 14.89 -10.19
C ASN A 20 3.70 15.64 -10.13
N THR A 21 3.40 16.22 -8.98
CA THR A 21 2.13 16.91 -8.76
C THR A 21 2.38 18.41 -8.55
N ASN A 22 1.73 19.23 -9.37
CA ASN A 22 1.75 20.67 -9.23
C ASN A 22 0.46 21.13 -8.54
N PHE A 23 0.61 21.64 -7.33
CA PHE A 23 -0.46 22.29 -6.60
C PHE A 23 -0.44 23.78 -6.91
N LYS A 24 -1.56 24.31 -7.39
CA LYS A 24 -1.73 25.74 -7.63
C LYS A 24 -2.99 26.21 -6.92
N GLU A 25 -2.80 27.07 -5.95
CA GLU A 25 -3.89 27.73 -5.24
C GLU A 25 -3.62 29.23 -5.21
N ASN A 26 -4.55 30.03 -5.77
CA ASN A 26 -4.41 31.46 -5.95
C ASN A 26 -3.10 31.83 -6.69
N LYS A 27 -2.13 32.46 -6.03
CA LYS A 27 -0.83 32.85 -6.58
C LYS A 27 0.32 31.98 -6.10
N VAL A 28 0.03 30.94 -5.32
CA VAL A 28 1.05 30.02 -4.79
C VAL A 28 1.05 28.73 -5.63
N SER A 29 2.22 28.39 -6.14
CA SER A 29 2.44 27.13 -6.87
C SER A 29 3.49 26.32 -6.14
N THR A 30 3.15 25.09 -5.76
CA THR A 30 4.05 24.16 -5.11
C THR A 30 4.13 22.89 -5.94
N ASN A 31 5.36 22.43 -6.20
CA ASN A 31 5.62 21.20 -6.90
C ASN A 31 6.03 20.10 -5.90
N ALA A 32 5.34 18.99 -5.88
CA ALA A 32 5.68 17.81 -5.11
C ALA A 32 6.11 16.69 -6.04
N LYS A 33 7.33 16.19 -5.86
CA LYS A 33 7.85 15.02 -6.57
C LYS A 33 7.89 13.85 -5.59
N ASN A 34 7.33 12.75 -5.99
CA ASN A 34 7.36 11.50 -5.22
C ASN A 34 7.80 10.37 -6.13
N SER A 35 8.64 9.49 -5.58
CA SER A 35 9.04 8.24 -6.24
C SER A 35 8.73 7.10 -5.29
N SER A 36 8.10 6.06 -5.80
CA SER A 36 7.79 4.88 -5.00
C SER A 36 8.10 3.60 -5.78
N LEU A 37 8.47 2.58 -5.02
CA LEU A 37 8.50 1.21 -5.49
C LEU A 37 7.09 0.66 -5.36
N ASP A 38 6.47 0.27 -6.48
CA ASP A 38 5.10 -0.22 -6.47
C ASP A 38 5.05 -1.70 -6.14
N TYR A 39 5.98 -2.49 -6.67
CA TYR A 39 6.11 -3.90 -6.31
C TYR A 39 7.40 -4.51 -6.88
N ILE A 40 7.79 -5.62 -6.30
CA ILE A 40 8.75 -6.57 -6.85
C ILE A 40 8.12 -7.95 -6.74
N ALA A 41 8.03 -8.66 -7.84
CA ALA A 41 7.49 -10.01 -7.86
C ALA A 41 8.36 -10.94 -8.70
N MET A 42 8.47 -12.17 -8.25
CA MET A 42 9.17 -13.24 -8.94
C MET A 42 8.28 -14.45 -9.01
N GLN A 43 8.29 -15.11 -10.17
CA GLN A 43 7.60 -16.37 -10.38
C GLN A 43 8.58 -17.36 -11.00
N PHE A 44 8.59 -18.57 -10.50
CA PHE A 44 9.40 -19.65 -11.05
C PHE A 44 8.69 -20.99 -10.99
N ARG A 45 8.99 -21.80 -11.96
CA ARG A 45 8.45 -23.12 -12.08
C ARG A 45 9.35 -24.10 -11.36
N LEU A 46 8.84 -24.79 -10.34
CA LEU A 46 9.58 -25.80 -9.60
C LEU A 46 9.65 -27.12 -10.37
N ASN A 47 8.53 -27.50 -10.98
CA ASN A 47 8.45 -28.68 -11.85
C ASN A 47 7.28 -28.55 -12.85
N LYS A 48 7.02 -29.60 -13.65
CA LYS A 48 5.95 -29.59 -14.68
C LYS A 48 4.54 -29.35 -14.13
N ARG A 49 4.32 -29.50 -12.83
CA ARG A 49 3.00 -29.36 -12.17
C ARG A 49 2.97 -28.34 -11.04
N MET A 50 4.14 -27.80 -10.66
CA MET A 50 4.24 -26.87 -9.53
C MET A 50 4.94 -25.60 -9.94
N GLY A 51 4.39 -24.48 -9.51
CA GLY A 51 4.98 -23.16 -9.61
C GLY A 51 4.96 -22.44 -8.27
N MET A 52 5.89 -21.55 -8.07
CA MET A 52 6.01 -20.69 -6.91
C MET A 52 6.06 -19.24 -7.36
N ALA A 53 5.44 -18.37 -6.58
CA ALA A 53 5.58 -16.93 -6.72
C ALA A 53 5.93 -16.34 -5.37
N MET A 54 6.76 -15.31 -5.36
CA MET A 54 7.05 -14.52 -4.18
C MET A 54 7.21 -13.06 -4.57
N GLY A 55 6.98 -12.19 -3.61
CA GLY A 55 7.11 -10.78 -3.89
C GLY A 55 6.95 -9.91 -2.66
N PHE A 56 7.20 -8.64 -2.92
CA PHE A 56 7.07 -7.54 -2.00
C PHE A 56 6.24 -6.44 -2.66
N LEU A 57 5.28 -5.90 -1.92
CA LEU A 57 4.47 -4.78 -2.39
C LEU A 57 4.07 -3.89 -1.21
N PRO A 58 4.05 -2.57 -1.39
CA PRO A 58 3.40 -1.69 -0.44
C PRO A 58 1.89 -1.95 -0.47
N TYR A 59 1.33 -2.22 0.71
CA TYR A 59 -0.11 -2.49 0.88
C TYR A 59 -0.91 -1.20 1.06
N SER A 60 -0.35 -0.25 1.83
CA SER A 60 -0.91 1.08 1.99
C SER A 60 0.19 2.10 2.24
N ASN A 61 -0.09 3.35 1.94
CA ASN A 61 0.80 4.47 2.21
C ASN A 61 0.00 5.62 2.82
N VAL A 62 0.53 6.22 3.88
CA VAL A 62 -0.03 7.40 4.53
C VAL A 62 1.00 8.53 4.42
N GLY A 63 0.60 9.63 3.79
CA GLY A 63 1.45 10.81 3.66
C GLY A 63 0.58 12.05 3.52
N TYR A 64 0.41 12.80 4.62
CA TYR A 64 -0.28 14.09 4.59
C TYR A 64 0.35 15.07 5.57
N ASN A 65 0.24 16.35 5.24
CA ASN A 65 0.60 17.46 6.11
C ASN A 65 -0.42 18.58 5.89
N MET A 66 -1.21 18.86 6.90
CA MET A 66 -2.29 19.84 6.86
C MET A 66 -2.08 20.89 7.94
N ASN A 67 -2.19 22.15 7.55
CA ASN A 67 -2.12 23.28 8.46
C ASN A 67 -3.48 23.95 8.56
N GLN A 68 -3.89 24.22 9.78
CA GLN A 68 -5.11 24.97 10.08
C GLN A 68 -4.79 26.10 11.04
N VAL A 69 -5.28 27.27 10.75
CA VAL A 69 -5.16 28.47 11.62
C VAL A 69 -6.54 28.82 12.13
N ASN A 70 -6.67 28.92 13.45
CA ASN A 70 -7.89 29.33 14.10
C ASN A 70 -7.63 30.56 14.96
N SER A 71 -8.45 31.59 14.79
CA SER A 71 -8.48 32.76 15.68
C SER A 71 -9.36 32.41 16.89
N ILE A 72 -8.77 32.40 18.08
CA ILE A 72 -9.46 31.95 19.30
C ILE A 72 -10.11 33.12 20.02
N ASN A 73 -9.34 34.16 20.31
CA ASN A 73 -9.79 35.30 21.12
C ASN A 73 -8.84 36.50 20.92
N LYS A 74 -9.12 37.60 21.63
CA LYS A 74 -8.20 38.72 21.72
C LYS A 74 -7.58 38.73 23.11
N ASP A 75 -6.30 39.17 23.17
CA ASP A 75 -5.64 39.40 24.42
C ASP A 75 -6.16 40.67 25.13
N GLU A 76 -5.65 40.95 26.32
CA GLU A 76 -5.97 42.12 27.12
C GLU A 76 -5.67 43.46 26.42
N TYR A 77 -4.77 43.41 25.41
CA TYR A 77 -4.33 44.54 24.58
C TYR A 77 -5.05 44.63 23.23
N GLY A 78 -6.03 43.70 22.98
CA GLY A 78 -6.81 43.67 21.74
C GLY A 78 -6.16 42.94 20.58
N ASN A 79 -4.97 42.29 20.73
CA ASN A 79 -4.34 41.52 19.69
C ASN A 79 -5.06 40.17 19.55
N VAL A 80 -5.20 39.71 18.32
CA VAL A 80 -5.83 38.42 18.02
C VAL A 80 -4.89 37.28 18.44
N ILE A 81 -5.39 36.37 19.27
CA ILE A 81 -4.71 35.13 19.62
C ILE A 81 -5.08 34.09 18.56
N GLU A 82 -4.05 33.62 17.83
CA GLU A 82 -4.18 32.60 16.81
C GLU A 82 -3.56 31.29 17.29
N SER A 83 -4.25 30.19 17.02
CA SER A 83 -3.71 28.85 17.17
C SER A 83 -3.42 28.24 15.81
N TYR A 84 -2.24 27.70 15.69
CA TYR A 84 -1.76 27.00 14.51
C TYR A 84 -1.79 25.50 14.80
N HIS A 85 -2.60 24.78 14.05
CA HIS A 85 -2.70 23.33 14.14
C HIS A 85 -2.03 22.72 12.92
N ASN A 86 -1.02 21.90 13.13
CA ASN A 86 -0.38 21.10 12.11
C ASN A 86 -0.71 19.64 12.35
N TYR A 87 -1.29 18.99 11.33
CA TYR A 87 -1.62 17.56 11.34
C TYR A 87 -0.75 16.87 10.29
N GLN A 88 0.11 15.98 10.75
CA GLN A 88 1.01 15.22 9.90
C GLN A 88 0.76 13.73 10.08
N GLY A 89 0.60 13.02 8.96
CA GLY A 89 0.58 11.58 8.92
C GLY A 89 1.67 11.05 8.03
N SER A 90 2.37 10.01 8.49
CA SER A 90 3.42 9.35 7.72
C SER A 90 3.47 7.86 8.02
N GLY A 91 4.03 7.09 7.10
CA GLY A 91 4.19 5.65 7.24
C GLY A 91 3.37 4.87 6.22
N GLY A 92 3.14 3.59 6.50
CA GLY A 92 2.38 2.71 5.64
C GLY A 92 2.61 1.24 5.97
N LEU A 93 1.85 0.40 5.30
CA LEU A 93 1.92 -1.04 5.45
C LEU A 93 2.59 -1.66 4.23
N GLN A 94 3.40 -2.65 4.47
CA GLN A 94 4.10 -3.43 3.47
C GLN A 94 3.66 -4.88 3.56
N GLN A 95 3.66 -5.55 2.43
CA GLN A 95 3.29 -6.95 2.30
C GLN A 95 4.41 -7.72 1.62
N VAL A 96 4.86 -8.78 2.28
CA VAL A 96 5.68 -9.83 1.67
C VAL A 96 4.79 -11.04 1.47
N PHE A 97 4.85 -11.68 0.32
CA PHE A 97 4.06 -12.86 0.04
C PHE A 97 4.89 -13.97 -0.59
N ALA A 98 4.45 -15.20 -0.34
CA ALA A 98 4.93 -16.39 -1.04
C ALA A 98 3.74 -17.31 -1.33
N GLY A 99 3.63 -17.73 -2.57
CA GLY A 99 2.53 -18.57 -3.05
C GLY A 99 3.02 -19.79 -3.80
N LEU A 100 2.27 -20.87 -3.65
CA LEU A 100 2.49 -22.13 -4.36
C LEU A 100 1.24 -22.46 -5.19
N GLY A 101 1.47 -22.85 -6.44
CA GLY A 101 0.45 -23.36 -7.35
C GLY A 101 0.75 -24.79 -7.74
N LEU A 102 -0.26 -25.65 -7.67
CA LEU A 102 -0.17 -27.06 -8.02
C LEU A 102 -1.25 -27.41 -9.06
N LYS A 103 -0.82 -28.00 -10.17
CA LYS A 103 -1.71 -28.60 -11.17
C LYS A 103 -2.04 -30.02 -10.74
N VAL A 104 -3.25 -30.20 -10.15
CA VAL A 104 -3.72 -31.50 -9.64
C VAL A 104 -4.14 -32.41 -10.79
N PHE A 105 -4.94 -31.87 -11.71
CA PHE A 105 -5.37 -32.54 -12.94
C PHE A 105 -5.04 -31.67 -14.16
N ASN A 106 -5.20 -32.22 -15.35
CA ASN A 106 -4.92 -31.46 -16.57
C ASN A 106 -5.75 -30.17 -16.68
N ASN A 107 -6.90 -30.14 -16.04
CA ASN A 107 -7.87 -29.07 -16.11
C ASN A 107 -8.04 -28.32 -14.78
N LEU A 108 -7.51 -28.86 -13.68
CA LEU A 108 -7.69 -28.29 -12.34
C LEU A 108 -6.36 -27.93 -11.70
N SER A 109 -6.25 -26.71 -11.25
CA SER A 109 -5.12 -26.19 -10.46
C SER A 109 -5.61 -25.62 -9.15
N ILE A 110 -4.86 -25.86 -8.10
CA ILE A 110 -5.07 -25.25 -6.79
C ILE A 110 -3.88 -24.40 -6.41
N GLY A 111 -4.07 -23.45 -5.54
CA GLY A 111 -2.99 -22.60 -5.06
C GLY A 111 -3.25 -22.08 -3.68
N ALA A 112 -2.18 -21.81 -2.96
CA ALA A 112 -2.20 -21.13 -1.69
C ALA A 112 -1.18 -20.00 -1.71
N ASN A 113 -1.53 -18.87 -1.12
CA ASN A 113 -0.64 -17.73 -0.97
C ASN A 113 -0.63 -17.31 0.50
N PHE A 114 0.55 -17.29 1.08
CA PHE A 114 0.77 -16.80 2.43
C PHE A 114 1.40 -15.42 2.36
N SER A 115 0.85 -14.48 3.10
CA SER A 115 1.31 -13.10 3.13
C SER A 115 1.51 -12.64 4.56
N TYR A 116 2.55 -11.83 4.74
CA TYR A 116 2.83 -11.13 5.99
C TYR A 116 2.73 -9.63 5.75
N LEU A 117 1.82 -8.98 6.47
CA LEU A 117 1.65 -7.53 6.47
C LEU A 117 2.34 -6.94 7.69
N TYR A 118 3.12 -5.90 7.49
CA TYR A 118 3.79 -5.18 8.58
C TYR A 118 3.99 -3.72 8.24
N GLY A 119 4.09 -2.89 9.24
CA GLY A 119 4.40 -1.48 9.09
C GLY A 119 3.90 -0.62 10.23
N ASP A 120 4.27 0.63 10.18
CA ASP A 120 3.95 1.64 11.16
C ASP A 120 3.27 2.83 10.50
N ILE A 121 2.25 3.35 11.17
CA ILE A 121 1.56 4.57 10.79
C ILE A 121 1.68 5.54 11.97
N THR A 122 2.23 6.72 11.72
CA THR A 122 2.41 7.75 12.72
C THR A 122 1.54 8.96 12.38
N HIS A 123 0.73 9.39 13.33
CA HIS A 123 -0.06 10.61 13.27
C HIS A 123 0.46 11.59 14.32
N THR A 124 0.86 12.77 13.90
CA THR A 124 1.34 13.83 14.78
C THR A 124 0.42 15.05 14.63
N ALA A 125 -0.12 15.51 15.77
CA ALA A 125 -0.86 16.76 15.87
C ALA A 125 -0.06 17.73 16.72
N THR A 126 0.34 18.86 16.13
CA THR A 126 1.08 19.93 16.80
C THR A 126 0.17 21.15 16.86
N THR A 127 0.02 21.71 18.07
CA THR A 127 -0.69 22.95 18.28
C THR A 127 0.28 23.98 18.83
N THR A 128 0.42 25.11 18.14
CA THR A 128 1.22 26.26 18.58
C THR A 128 0.37 27.52 18.61
N PHE A 129 0.80 28.51 19.36
CA PHE A 129 0.09 29.77 19.50
C PHE A 129 1.06 30.94 19.19
N ASN A 130 0.50 32.05 18.71
CA ASN A 130 1.24 33.28 18.53
C ASN A 130 1.52 34.03 19.85
N ASN A 131 1.01 33.55 20.99
CA ASN A 131 1.17 34.15 22.31
C ASN A 131 2.28 33.42 23.07
N THR A 132 3.27 34.18 23.59
CA THR A 132 4.40 33.65 24.36
C THR A 132 4.00 33.04 25.72
N ASN A 133 2.81 33.33 26.25
CA ASN A 133 2.30 32.75 27.47
C ASN A 133 1.51 31.47 27.26
N ALA A 134 1.31 31.04 26.02
CA ALA A 134 0.61 29.79 25.68
C ALA A 134 1.59 28.67 25.41
N PHE A 135 1.31 27.50 25.98
CA PHE A 135 2.15 26.31 25.80
C PHE A 135 1.79 25.58 24.51
N SER A 136 2.80 25.26 23.73
CA SER A 136 2.67 24.39 22.57
C SER A 136 2.41 22.94 23.00
N SER A 137 1.60 22.24 22.25
CA SER A 137 1.28 20.83 22.50
C SER A 137 1.62 20.01 21.28
N VAL A 138 2.31 18.89 21.49
CA VAL A 138 2.57 17.88 20.45
C VAL A 138 1.98 16.56 20.92
N ARG A 139 1.13 15.98 20.09
CA ARG A 139 0.50 14.68 20.35
C ARG A 139 0.84 13.74 19.19
N THR A 140 1.53 12.66 19.50
CA THR A 140 1.90 11.65 18.52
C THR A 140 1.21 10.33 18.85
N HIS A 141 0.54 9.75 17.83
CA HIS A 141 -0.02 8.42 17.87
C HIS A 141 0.69 7.55 16.84
N GLN A 142 1.33 6.49 17.31
CA GLN A 142 1.94 5.49 16.45
C GLN A 142 1.15 4.19 16.56
N ILE A 143 0.81 3.64 15.39
CA ILE A 143 0.10 2.37 15.26
C ILE A 143 1.02 1.43 14.50
N SER A 144 1.46 0.37 15.17
CA SER A 144 2.25 -0.72 14.56
C SER A 144 1.33 -1.87 14.24
N ILE A 145 1.39 -2.35 13.01
CA ILE A 145 0.55 -3.44 12.50
C ILE A 145 1.46 -4.59 12.06
N SER A 146 1.09 -5.79 12.50
CA SER A 146 1.73 -7.04 12.11
C SER A 146 0.62 -8.09 11.99
N SER A 147 0.42 -8.65 10.80
CA SER A 147 -0.66 -9.60 10.54
C SER A 147 -0.28 -10.60 9.45
N TYR A 148 -0.89 -11.77 9.52
CA TYR A 148 -0.75 -12.82 8.51
C TYR A 148 -2.04 -12.95 7.71
N LYS A 149 -1.91 -13.29 6.44
CA LYS A 149 -3.02 -13.55 5.53
C LYS A 149 -2.74 -14.82 4.75
N LEU A 150 -3.74 -15.67 4.64
CA LEU A 150 -3.72 -16.87 3.82
C LEU A 150 -4.82 -16.77 2.77
N ASP A 151 -4.44 -16.83 1.51
CA ASP A 151 -5.36 -16.87 0.37
C ASP A 151 -5.31 -18.25 -0.25
N LEU A 152 -6.47 -18.86 -0.47
CA LEU A 152 -6.61 -20.13 -1.16
C LEU A 152 -7.29 -19.91 -2.50
N GLY A 153 -6.84 -20.59 -3.54
CA GLY A 153 -7.39 -20.44 -4.87
C GLY A 153 -7.53 -21.75 -5.61
N VAL A 154 -8.61 -21.83 -6.40
CA VAL A 154 -8.88 -22.95 -7.30
C VAL A 154 -9.11 -22.39 -8.70
N GLN A 155 -8.55 -23.04 -9.69
CA GLN A 155 -8.72 -22.68 -11.10
C GLN A 155 -9.02 -23.92 -11.93
N TYR A 156 -10.10 -23.82 -12.70
CA TYR A 156 -10.52 -24.85 -13.65
C TYR A 156 -10.44 -24.33 -15.08
N THR A 157 -9.73 -25.05 -15.93
CA THR A 157 -9.53 -24.69 -17.33
C THR A 157 -10.13 -25.79 -18.22
N GLN A 158 -11.12 -25.47 -19.04
CA GLN A 158 -11.72 -26.39 -20.00
C GLN A 158 -11.52 -25.90 -21.42
N LYS A 159 -11.01 -26.78 -22.28
CA LYS A 159 -10.91 -26.55 -23.72
C LYS A 159 -12.11 -27.17 -24.41
N PHE A 160 -12.82 -26.38 -25.21
CA PHE A 160 -13.93 -26.81 -26.06
C PHE A 160 -13.51 -26.74 -27.53
N GLY A 161 -13.21 -27.90 -28.13
CA GLY A 161 -12.66 -27.96 -29.49
C GLY A 161 -11.27 -27.33 -29.60
N GLN A 162 -10.95 -26.79 -30.78
CA GLN A 162 -9.63 -26.21 -31.05
C GLN A 162 -9.56 -24.69 -30.82
N LYS A 163 -10.70 -24.01 -30.63
CA LYS A 163 -10.75 -22.53 -30.66
C LYS A 163 -11.24 -21.89 -29.36
N HIS A 164 -11.86 -22.65 -28.47
CA HIS A 164 -12.46 -22.07 -27.26
C HIS A 164 -11.81 -22.63 -25.99
N VAL A 165 -11.44 -21.72 -25.09
CA VAL A 165 -10.89 -22.05 -23.77
C VAL A 165 -11.70 -21.26 -22.74
N VAL A 166 -12.26 -21.97 -21.77
CA VAL A 166 -12.95 -21.36 -20.63
C VAL A 166 -12.11 -21.57 -19.38
N ASN A 167 -11.81 -20.47 -18.68
CA ASN A 167 -11.13 -20.47 -17.40
C ASN A 167 -12.10 -19.99 -16.32
N LEU A 168 -12.31 -20.80 -15.31
CA LEU A 168 -13.07 -20.46 -14.11
C LEU A 168 -12.11 -20.43 -12.92
N GLY A 169 -12.22 -19.42 -12.09
CA GLY A 169 -11.38 -19.28 -10.89
C GLY A 169 -12.20 -18.81 -9.70
N ALA A 170 -11.87 -19.34 -8.53
CA ALA A 170 -12.37 -18.89 -7.25
C ALA A 170 -11.22 -18.72 -6.28
N ALA A 171 -11.28 -17.68 -5.46
CA ALA A 171 -10.31 -17.39 -4.41
C ALA A 171 -11.05 -17.04 -3.12
N TYR A 172 -10.47 -17.47 -2.01
CA TYR A 172 -10.93 -17.19 -0.65
C TYR A 172 -9.78 -16.66 0.18
#